data_b3ba1307ea6ab48a7e4e954dc7daa7c1
#
_entry.id   b3ba1307ea6ab48a7e4e954dc7daa7c1
#
_cell.length_a   1.000
_cell.length_b   1.000
_cell.length_c   1.000
_cell.angle_alpha   90.00
_cell.angle_beta   90.00
_cell.angle_gamma   90.00
#
_symmetry.space_group_name_H-M   'P 1'
#
loop_
_entity.id
_entity.type
_entity.pdbx_description
1 polymer ?
#
loop_
_entity_poly.entity_id
_entity_poly.type
_entity_poly.pdbx_seq_one_letter_code
_entity_poly.pdbx_strand_id
1 'polypeptide(L)'
;MVTFLKNQISKDSILGSFLFFLVLSSWYILRPVRNEMAVANVDELPYLLAAGALLMLLINPLYSWIASRSNLIKTITVCYSFLILNLLLFLFSWTVLDFSDSAWLGRIFYVWCNIYSFFIVSLFWVVIINTCLLYTSDAADE
;
A
#
# COMPACT_ATOMS: atom_id res chain seq x y z
N MET A 1 -29.75 -10.40 20.45
CA MET A 1 -28.33 -10.10 20.65
C MET A 1 -27.42 -10.93 19.74
N VAL A 2 -27.40 -12.25 19.84
CA VAL A 2 -26.59 -13.16 18.99
C VAL A 2 -26.78 -12.93 17.48
N THR A 3 -27.99 -12.70 17.02
CA THR A 3 -28.32 -12.48 15.59
C THR A 3 -27.76 -11.14 15.09
N PHE A 4 -27.74 -10.13 15.92
CA PHE A 4 -27.20 -8.80 15.60
C PHE A 4 -25.67 -8.86 15.46
N LEU A 5 -24.99 -9.51 16.41
CA LEU A 5 -23.53 -9.72 16.37
C LEU A 5 -23.12 -10.53 15.14
N LYS A 6 -23.85 -11.62 14.82
CA LYS A 6 -23.60 -12.43 13.64
C LYS A 6 -23.74 -11.64 12.33
N ASN A 7 -24.69 -10.70 12.28
CA ASN A 7 -24.91 -9.87 11.10
C ASN A 7 -23.83 -8.78 10.95
N GLN A 8 -23.30 -8.26 12.06
CA GLN A 8 -22.21 -7.30 12.07
C GLN A 8 -20.89 -7.98 11.65
N ILE A 9 -20.54 -9.12 12.22
CA ILE A 9 -19.37 -9.93 11.84
C ILE A 9 -19.38 -10.26 10.34
N SER A 10 -20.56 -10.62 9.80
CA SER A 10 -20.72 -10.90 8.38
C SER A 10 -20.42 -9.68 7.51
N LYS A 11 -20.88 -8.49 7.89
CA LYS A 11 -20.63 -7.24 7.15
C LYS A 11 -19.15 -6.85 7.15
N ASP A 12 -18.51 -6.93 8.30
CA ASP A 12 -17.11 -6.55 8.45
C ASP A 12 -16.19 -7.56 7.75
N SER A 13 -16.54 -8.85 7.75
CA SER A 13 -15.85 -9.88 6.99
C SER A 13 -15.96 -9.65 5.48
N ILE A 14 -17.14 -9.29 4.98
CA ILE A 14 -17.35 -8.97 3.55
C ILE A 14 -16.55 -7.72 3.17
N LEU A 15 -16.57 -6.68 4.00
CA LEU A 15 -15.82 -5.46 3.76
C LEU A 15 -14.31 -5.72 3.75
N GLY A 16 -13.81 -6.50 4.70
CA GLY A 16 -12.41 -6.91 4.78
C GLY A 16 -11.98 -7.73 3.56
N SER A 17 -12.82 -8.65 3.10
CA SER A 17 -12.56 -9.45 1.90
C SER A 17 -12.56 -8.59 0.63
N PHE A 18 -13.45 -7.62 0.54
CA PHE A 18 -13.49 -6.67 -0.58
C PHE A 18 -12.25 -5.76 -0.59
N LEU A 19 -11.85 -5.25 0.57
CA LEU A 19 -10.62 -4.47 0.71
C LEU A 19 -9.40 -5.30 0.30
N PHE A 20 -9.32 -6.55 0.72
CA PHE A 20 -8.25 -7.48 0.32
C PHE A 20 -8.20 -7.69 -1.19
N PHE A 21 -9.36 -7.90 -1.81
CA PHE A 21 -9.46 -8.02 -3.25
C PHE A 21 -8.94 -6.78 -3.97
N LEU A 22 -9.31 -5.57 -3.51
CA LEU A 22 -8.84 -4.31 -4.09
C LEU A 22 -7.32 -4.14 -3.95
N VAL A 23 -6.78 -4.47 -2.78
CA VAL A 23 -5.33 -4.40 -2.50
C VAL A 23 -4.56 -5.35 -3.42
N LEU A 24 -4.99 -6.61 -3.52
CA LEU A 24 -4.36 -7.58 -4.42
C LEU A 24 -4.49 -7.18 -5.89
N SER A 25 -5.67 -6.75 -6.31
CA SER A 25 -5.91 -6.31 -7.70
C SER A 25 -4.99 -5.14 -8.07
N SER A 26 -4.87 -4.14 -7.20
CA SER A 26 -3.96 -3.01 -7.39
C SER A 26 -2.50 -3.48 -7.55
N TRP A 27 -2.06 -4.38 -6.69
CA TRP A 27 -0.71 -4.93 -6.77
C TRP A 27 -0.47 -5.74 -8.06
N TYR A 28 -1.42 -6.59 -8.45
CA TYR A 28 -1.32 -7.39 -9.68
C TYR A 28 -1.34 -6.54 -10.95
N ILE A 29 -2.04 -5.42 -10.96
CA ILE A 29 -2.05 -4.47 -12.11
C ILE A 29 -0.70 -3.75 -12.22
N LEU A 30 -0.10 -3.33 -11.10
CA LEU A 30 1.17 -2.60 -11.12
C LEU A 30 2.39 -3.50 -11.36
N ARG A 31 2.32 -4.77 -11.00
CA ARG A 31 3.42 -5.72 -11.11
C ARG A 31 3.98 -5.88 -12.53
N PRO A 32 3.18 -6.11 -13.58
CA PRO A 32 3.70 -6.21 -14.94
C PRO A 32 4.36 -4.91 -15.41
N VAL A 33 3.77 -3.75 -15.11
CA VAL A 33 4.37 -2.44 -15.46
C VAL A 33 5.72 -2.26 -14.79
N ARG A 34 5.83 -2.58 -13.50
CA ARG A 34 7.11 -2.55 -12.78
C ARG A 34 8.14 -3.49 -13.41
N ASN A 35 7.73 -4.69 -13.80
CA ASN A 35 8.64 -5.68 -14.39
C ASN A 35 9.14 -5.22 -15.77
N GLU A 36 8.29 -4.58 -16.56
CA GLU A 36 8.67 -3.97 -17.84
C GLU A 36 9.75 -2.90 -17.65
N MET A 37 9.58 -2.03 -16.63
CA MET A 37 10.60 -1.04 -16.28
C MET A 37 11.91 -1.66 -15.78
N ALA A 38 11.85 -2.82 -15.12
CA ALA A 38 13.02 -3.57 -14.70
C ALA A 38 13.80 -4.12 -15.91
N VAL A 39 13.11 -4.67 -16.90
CA VAL A 39 13.73 -5.22 -18.13
C VAL A 39 14.37 -4.10 -18.96
N ALA A 40 13.70 -2.96 -19.07
CA ALA A 40 14.22 -1.79 -19.79
C ALA A 40 15.51 -1.21 -19.15
N ASN A 41 15.80 -1.52 -17.89
CA ASN A 41 16.96 -1.00 -17.13
C ASN A 41 17.74 -2.15 -16.46
N VAL A 42 17.91 -3.26 -17.15
CA VAL A 42 18.47 -4.50 -16.59
C VAL A 42 19.88 -4.34 -16.03
N ASP A 43 20.71 -3.54 -16.67
CA ASP A 43 22.09 -3.29 -16.24
C ASP A 43 22.17 -2.51 -14.91
N GLU A 44 21.16 -1.72 -14.61
CA GLU A 44 21.05 -0.92 -13.38
C GLU A 44 20.18 -1.57 -12.31
N LEU A 45 19.56 -2.70 -12.61
CA LEU A 45 18.62 -3.39 -11.72
C LEU A 45 19.19 -3.66 -10.30
N PRO A 46 20.47 -4.09 -10.12
CA PRO A 46 21.04 -4.27 -8.78
C PRO A 46 21.06 -2.96 -7.96
N TYR A 47 21.36 -1.84 -8.62
CA TYR A 47 21.39 -0.53 -7.96
C TYR A 47 19.98 -0.05 -7.61
N LEU A 48 18.99 -0.29 -8.46
CA LEU A 48 17.58 0.05 -8.20
C LEU A 48 17.00 -0.77 -7.06
N LEU A 49 17.36 -2.05 -6.95
CA LEU A 49 16.99 -2.92 -5.83
C LEU A 49 17.61 -2.42 -4.52
N ALA A 50 18.91 -2.10 -4.54
CA ALA A 50 19.60 -1.56 -3.38
C ALA A 50 19.02 -0.22 -2.94
N ALA A 51 18.73 0.69 -3.87
CA ALA A 51 18.07 1.96 -3.60
C ALA A 51 16.68 1.76 -2.96
N GLY A 52 15.87 0.83 -3.48
CA GLY A 52 14.57 0.47 -2.92
C GLY A 52 14.68 -0.05 -1.49
N ALA A 53 15.65 -0.93 -1.22
CA ALA A 53 15.90 -1.47 0.12
C ALA A 53 16.34 -0.38 1.11
N LEU A 54 17.27 0.49 0.71
CA LEU A 54 17.72 1.61 1.53
C LEU A 54 16.60 2.60 1.85
N LEU A 55 15.79 2.94 0.84
CA LEU A 55 14.62 3.81 1.05
C LEU A 55 13.61 3.17 2.01
N MET A 56 13.35 1.87 1.90
CA MET A 56 12.49 1.17 2.86
C MET A 56 13.05 1.22 4.30
N LEU A 57 14.35 1.03 4.48
CA LEU A 57 14.98 1.15 5.80
C LEU A 57 14.82 2.54 6.41
N LEU A 58 14.83 3.60 5.58
CA LEU A 58 14.64 4.98 6.04
C LEU A 58 13.16 5.33 6.28
N ILE A 59 12.27 4.86 5.42
CA ILE A 59 10.84 5.21 5.48
C ILE A 59 10.13 4.46 6.61
N ASN A 60 10.51 3.21 6.92
CA ASN A 60 9.88 2.42 7.97
C ASN A 60 9.92 3.07 9.36
N PRO A 61 11.07 3.54 9.89
CA PRO A 61 11.09 4.21 11.19
C PRO A 61 10.33 5.54 11.16
N LEU A 62 10.36 6.26 10.04
CA LEU A 62 9.60 7.50 9.88
C LEU A 62 8.09 7.23 9.93
N TYR A 63 7.63 6.21 9.22
CA TYR A 63 6.24 5.75 9.26
C TYR A 63 5.82 5.34 10.68
N SER A 64 6.64 4.53 11.36
CA SER A 64 6.39 4.09 12.72
C SER A 64 6.28 5.25 13.71
N TRP A 65 7.16 6.26 13.57
CA TRP A 65 7.12 7.46 14.38
C TRP A 65 5.85 8.30 14.16
N ILE A 66 5.42 8.46 12.91
CA ILE A 66 4.16 9.17 12.57
C ILE A 66 2.96 8.37 13.10
N ALA A 67 2.92 7.07 12.87
CA ALA A 67 1.83 6.19 13.29
C ALA A 67 1.65 6.15 14.82
N SER A 68 2.73 6.23 15.59
CA SER A 68 2.68 6.24 17.06
C SER A 68 2.08 7.53 17.64
N ARG A 69 2.07 8.61 16.88
CA ARG A 69 1.55 9.93 17.31
C ARG A 69 0.19 10.29 16.73
N SER A 70 -0.31 9.53 15.80
CA SER A 70 -1.56 9.81 15.08
C SER A 70 -2.62 8.76 15.39
N ASN A 71 -3.90 9.17 15.28
CA ASN A 71 -4.99 8.21 15.31
C ASN A 71 -4.88 7.25 14.11
N LEU A 72 -5.09 5.95 14.37
CA LEU A 72 -4.99 4.89 13.37
C LEU A 72 -5.73 5.21 12.06
N ILE A 73 -6.99 5.63 12.16
CA ILE A 73 -7.83 5.95 10.99
C ILE A 73 -7.21 7.10 10.18
N LYS A 74 -6.71 8.15 10.85
CA LYS A 74 -6.04 9.27 10.17
C LYS A 74 -4.77 8.81 9.45
N THR A 75 -3.95 8.00 10.11
CA THR A 75 -2.72 7.47 9.51
C THR A 75 -3.02 6.64 8.27
N ILE A 76 -3.98 5.73 8.33
CA ILE A 76 -4.40 4.91 7.20
C ILE A 76 -4.90 5.79 6.06
N THR A 77 -5.79 6.75 6.33
CA THR A 77 -6.36 7.63 5.31
C THR A 77 -5.26 8.47 4.63
N VAL A 78 -4.35 9.05 5.40
CA VAL A 78 -3.23 9.85 4.86
C VAL A 78 -2.31 8.99 4.00
N CYS A 79 -1.95 7.79 4.46
CA CYS A 79 -1.08 6.89 3.69
C CYS A 79 -1.73 6.46 2.37
N TYR A 80 -2.99 6.02 2.37
CA TYR A 80 -3.67 5.64 1.13
C TYR A 80 -3.86 6.84 0.19
N SER A 81 -4.23 8.01 0.71
CA SER A 81 -4.36 9.23 -0.10
C SER A 81 -3.02 9.62 -0.73
N PHE A 82 -1.92 9.52 0.00
CA PHE A 82 -0.58 9.76 -0.50
C PHE A 82 -0.19 8.78 -1.62
N LEU A 83 -0.47 7.48 -1.44
CA LEU A 83 -0.19 6.46 -2.46
C LEU A 83 -1.01 6.69 -3.73
N ILE A 84 -2.30 7.01 -3.60
CA ILE A 84 -3.19 7.32 -4.73
C ILE A 84 -2.70 8.58 -5.46
N LEU A 85 -2.37 9.64 -4.73
CA LEU A 85 -1.85 10.89 -5.32
C LEU A 85 -0.58 10.64 -6.13
N ASN A 86 0.38 9.89 -5.59
CA ASN A 86 1.59 9.54 -6.33
C ASN A 86 1.28 8.76 -7.61
N LEU A 87 0.35 7.81 -7.55
CA LEU A 87 -0.06 7.02 -8.71
C LEU A 87 -0.67 7.90 -9.80
N LEU A 88 -1.50 8.86 -9.41
CA LEU A 88 -2.08 9.85 -10.32
C LEU A 88 -1.00 10.77 -10.92
N LEU A 89 0.01 11.15 -10.14
CA LEU A 89 1.13 11.96 -10.63
C LEU A 89 1.97 11.19 -11.66
N PHE A 90 2.24 9.90 -11.44
CA PHE A 90 2.91 9.05 -12.44
C PHE A 90 2.08 8.93 -13.71
N LEU A 91 0.78 8.68 -13.59
CA LEU A 91 -0.13 8.61 -14.74
C LEU A 91 -0.14 9.92 -15.51
N PHE A 92 -0.24 11.04 -14.82
CA PHE A 92 -0.20 12.38 -15.42
C PHE A 92 1.12 12.64 -16.14
N SER A 93 2.25 12.33 -15.49
CA SER A 93 3.57 12.50 -16.09
C SER A 93 3.74 11.68 -17.37
N TRP A 94 3.17 10.48 -17.39
CA TRP A 94 3.26 9.58 -18.53
C TRP A 94 2.37 9.99 -19.70
N THR A 95 1.14 10.47 -19.40
CA THR A 95 0.13 10.73 -20.44
C THR A 95 0.13 12.18 -20.92
N VAL A 96 0.43 13.14 -20.04
CA VAL A 96 0.28 14.58 -20.34
C VAL A 96 1.62 15.23 -20.64
N LEU A 97 2.67 14.87 -19.90
CA LEU A 97 4.00 15.46 -20.09
C LEU A 97 4.87 14.69 -21.09
N ASP A 98 4.35 13.61 -21.66
CA ASP A 98 5.02 12.75 -22.64
C ASP A 98 6.43 12.28 -22.24
N PHE A 99 6.59 12.02 -20.95
CA PHE A 99 7.83 11.45 -20.40
C PHE A 99 7.94 9.93 -20.61
N SER A 100 7.18 9.37 -21.57
CA SER A 100 7.17 7.93 -21.88
C SER A 100 8.56 7.35 -22.16
N ASP A 101 9.42 8.15 -22.84
CA ASP A 101 10.79 7.75 -23.20
C ASP A 101 11.84 8.09 -22.13
N SER A 102 11.42 8.64 -21.00
CA SER A 102 12.33 9.00 -19.93
C SER A 102 12.76 7.77 -19.11
N ALA A 103 13.98 7.31 -19.30
CA ALA A 103 14.59 6.24 -18.50
C ALA A 103 14.55 6.56 -16.99
N TRP A 104 14.68 7.82 -16.61
CA TRP A 104 14.61 8.27 -15.21
C TRP A 104 13.24 8.06 -14.59
N LEU A 105 12.16 8.34 -15.32
CA LEU A 105 10.81 8.13 -14.81
C LEU A 105 10.55 6.64 -14.54
N GLY A 106 11.00 5.76 -15.44
CA GLY A 106 10.92 4.30 -15.26
C GLY A 106 11.67 3.81 -14.01
N ARG A 107 12.88 4.34 -13.76
CA ARG A 107 13.68 4.01 -12.56
C ARG A 107 13.00 4.45 -11.27
N ILE A 108 12.52 5.70 -11.23
CA ILE A 108 11.80 6.25 -10.06
C ILE A 108 10.52 5.44 -9.82
N PHE A 109 9.77 5.14 -10.87
CA PHE A 109 8.57 4.33 -10.78
C PHE A 109 8.84 2.92 -10.26
N TYR A 110 9.93 2.28 -10.72
CA TYR A 110 10.32 0.96 -10.25
C TYR A 110 10.58 0.93 -8.73
N VAL A 111 11.39 1.87 -8.24
CA VAL A 111 11.71 2.00 -6.82
C VAL A 111 10.44 2.32 -6.01
N TRP A 112 9.61 3.23 -6.51
CA TRP A 112 8.34 3.59 -5.87
C TRP A 112 7.38 2.41 -5.80
N CYS A 113 7.26 1.59 -6.86
CA CYS A 113 6.41 0.39 -6.85
C CYS A 113 6.81 -0.63 -5.78
N ASN A 114 8.11 -0.77 -5.47
CA ASN A 114 8.55 -1.63 -4.39
C ASN A 114 8.07 -1.10 -3.02
N ILE A 115 8.19 0.20 -2.79
CA ILE A 115 7.70 0.87 -1.58
C ILE A 115 6.18 0.77 -1.50
N TYR A 116 5.47 1.07 -2.59
CA TYR A 116 4.01 0.95 -2.69
C TYR A 116 3.53 -0.45 -2.31
N SER A 117 4.14 -1.49 -2.89
CA SER A 117 3.75 -2.88 -2.65
C SER A 117 3.86 -3.28 -1.18
N PHE A 118 4.90 -2.82 -0.50
CA PHE A 118 5.10 -3.06 0.92
C PHE A 118 4.06 -2.33 1.76
N PHE A 119 3.86 -1.03 1.52
CA PHE A 119 2.97 -0.22 2.35
C PHE A 119 1.50 -0.61 2.19
N ILE A 120 1.04 -0.89 0.97
CA ILE A 120 -0.38 -1.23 0.74
C ILE A 120 -0.77 -2.52 1.47
N VAL A 121 0.12 -3.53 1.48
CA VAL A 121 -0.10 -4.78 2.20
C VAL A 121 0.02 -4.59 3.71
N SER A 122 1.01 -3.82 4.17
CA SER A 122 1.20 -3.54 5.60
C SER A 122 0.01 -2.78 6.19
N LEU A 123 -0.48 -1.77 5.50
CA LEU A 123 -1.67 -1.00 5.91
C LEU A 123 -2.92 -1.89 5.95
N PHE A 124 -3.09 -2.78 4.99
CA PHE A 124 -4.19 -3.74 5.00
C PHE A 124 -4.15 -4.60 6.28
N TRP A 125 -2.99 -5.19 6.63
CA TRP A 125 -2.85 -5.99 7.84
C TRP A 125 -3.12 -5.18 9.11
N VAL A 126 -2.71 -3.93 9.17
CA VAL A 126 -3.01 -3.03 10.29
C VAL A 126 -4.52 -2.84 10.45
N VAL A 127 -5.27 -2.66 9.36
CA VAL A 127 -6.74 -2.55 9.39
C VAL A 127 -7.37 -3.84 9.93
N ILE A 128 -6.96 -4.99 9.40
CA ILE A 128 -7.53 -6.30 9.80
C ILE A 128 -7.26 -6.59 11.28
N ILE A 129 -6.02 -6.43 11.73
CA ILE A 129 -5.65 -6.70 13.13
C ILE A 129 -6.46 -5.81 14.08
N ASN A 130 -6.60 -4.51 13.78
CA ASN A 130 -7.38 -3.62 14.63
C ASN A 130 -8.88 -3.96 14.64
N THR A 131 -9.43 -4.38 13.52
CA THR A 131 -10.82 -4.85 13.46
C THR A 131 -10.99 -6.12 14.29
N CYS A 132 -10.08 -7.08 14.20
CA CYS A 132 -10.13 -8.30 15.00
C CYS A 132 -9.96 -8.04 16.50
N LEU A 133 -9.07 -7.11 16.90
CA LEU A 133 -8.85 -6.77 18.31
C LEU A 133 -10.08 -6.11 18.95
N LEU A 134 -10.79 -5.27 18.24
CA LEU A 134 -12.06 -4.69 18.73
C LEU A 134 -13.07 -5.78 19.07
N TYR A 135 -13.19 -6.82 18.22
CA TYR A 135 -14.10 -7.93 18.46
C TYR A 135 -13.70 -8.80 19.66
N THR A 136 -12.40 -9.01 19.87
CA THR A 136 -11.93 -9.81 21.02
C THR A 136 -12.10 -9.07 22.35
N SER A 137 -11.95 -7.75 22.35
CA SER A 137 -12.18 -6.91 23.54
C SER A 137 -13.64 -6.92 23.96
N ASP A 138 -14.57 -6.72 23.02
CA ASP A 138 -16.01 -6.72 23.30
C ASP A 138 -16.51 -8.11 23.78
N ALA A 139 -15.89 -9.19 23.32
CA ALA A 139 -16.21 -10.54 23.75
C ALA A 139 -15.64 -10.91 25.13
N ALA A 140 -14.66 -10.18 25.62
CA ALA A 140 -14.04 -10.42 26.93
C ALA A 140 -14.75 -9.62 28.06
N ASP A 141 -15.53 -8.62 27.70
CA ASP A 141 -16.30 -7.77 28.64
C ASP A 141 -17.76 -8.28 28.85
N GLU A 142 -18.18 -9.37 28.18
CA GLU A 142 -19.44 -10.10 28.40
C GLU A 142 -19.22 -11.38 29.24
#